data_13afd5f05c41fae4042657899c8d4a2f
#
_entry.id   13afd5f05c41fae4042657899c8d4a2f
#
_cell.length_a   1.000
_cell.length_b   1.000
_cell.length_c   1.000
_cell.angle_alpha   90.00
_cell.angle_beta   90.00
_cell.angle_gamma   90.00
#
_symmetry.space_group_name_H-M   'P 1'
#
loop_
_entity.id
_entity.type
_entity.pdbx_description
1 polymer ?
#
loop_
_entity_poly.entity_id
_entity_poly.type
_entity_poly.pdbx_seq_one_letter_code
_entity_poly.pdbx_strand_id
1 'polypeptide(L)'
;MKFNTIDEFLKHYVDLNYRYDILYLNDKEMYKDLFEYAYARKMNAIYQSLLGYLYKYGEGVEKSETSSFEWFYKAASNGHGYAMYELGLIYVKGRCVQQDLNQAFSWYSKSSELGVDAAMNNLGLFYEKGIACTRNMEHAFALYLKAAEKGNKSAITNVALCYRTGNGVPLDYNKSFYWYQIGAEKGDSVALNSLGYMYENGYGCNKSLEQAFNYYLQAAEKGLARAMNNVGFFYDRGMSVPQDYKKALYWYEKAAEKGEIYAMRNVGLFYKDGLGTSVDLNKAKYWFTKAGEAGHPSAMVHLGYMYEKGNGVVQDYKTALEWYLKAAKLGNAVALSNIGVYYEKGYG
;
A
#
# COMPACT_ATOMS: atom_id res chain seq x y z
N MET A 1 -0.90 19.01 12.43
CA MET A 1 -0.91 20.11 13.44
C MET A 1 -1.34 21.40 12.76
N LYS A 2 -2.11 22.23 13.44
CA LYS A 2 -2.56 23.54 12.94
C LYS A 2 -1.96 24.65 13.81
N PHE A 3 -1.54 25.74 13.22
CA PHE A 3 -0.84 26.84 13.88
C PHE A 3 -1.53 28.17 13.60
N ASN A 4 -1.50 29.07 14.59
CA ASN A 4 -2.12 30.38 14.53
C ASN A 4 -1.12 31.49 14.16
N THR A 5 0.17 31.19 14.22
CA THR A 5 1.25 32.14 13.87
C THR A 5 2.32 31.47 13.01
N ILE A 6 3.02 32.27 12.20
CA ILE A 6 4.15 31.82 11.39
C ILE A 6 5.30 31.37 12.29
N ASP A 7 5.55 32.04 13.39
CA ASP A 7 6.64 31.69 14.31
C ASP A 7 6.42 30.33 14.98
N GLU A 8 5.18 30.01 15.38
CA GLU A 8 4.81 28.69 15.87
C GLU A 8 5.02 27.63 14.79
N PHE A 9 4.57 27.90 13.56
CA PHE A 9 4.76 27.00 12.42
C PHE A 9 6.26 26.75 12.17
N LEU A 10 7.05 27.78 12.07
CA LEU A 10 8.49 27.68 11.78
C LEU A 10 9.25 26.92 12.88
N LYS A 11 8.91 27.17 14.15
CA LYS A 11 9.48 26.41 15.27
C LYS A 11 9.20 24.93 15.12
N HIS A 12 7.96 24.54 14.89
CA HIS A 12 7.59 23.14 14.72
C HIS A 12 8.12 22.52 13.41
N TYR A 13 8.26 23.33 12.35
CA TYR A 13 8.89 22.88 11.11
C TYR A 13 10.32 22.40 11.35
N VAL A 14 11.10 23.12 12.16
CA VAL A 14 12.45 22.72 12.57
C VAL A 14 12.41 21.56 13.56
N ASP A 15 11.57 21.61 14.60
CA ASP A 15 11.45 20.57 15.63
C ASP A 15 11.04 19.21 15.05
N LEU A 16 10.23 19.21 13.98
CA LEU A 16 9.79 18.00 13.25
C LEU A 16 10.72 17.62 12.10
N ASN A 17 11.96 18.07 12.14
CA ASN A 17 12.94 17.80 11.08
C ASN A 17 12.41 18.13 9.68
N TYR A 18 11.78 19.32 9.55
CA TYR A 18 11.32 19.84 8.26
C TYR A 18 10.20 19.03 7.58
N ARG A 19 9.37 18.34 8.37
CA ARG A 19 8.22 17.57 7.86
C ARG A 19 7.02 18.46 7.59
N TYR A 20 7.01 19.10 6.45
CA TYR A 20 5.96 20.04 6.04
C TYR A 20 4.59 19.38 5.87
N ASP A 21 4.55 18.13 5.45
CA ASP A 21 3.34 17.35 5.17
C ASP A 21 2.37 17.17 6.35
N ILE A 22 2.83 17.44 7.57
CA ILE A 22 2.03 17.33 8.79
C ILE A 22 1.72 18.68 9.47
N LEU A 23 2.14 19.79 8.85
CA LEU A 23 1.97 21.14 9.39
C LEU A 23 0.99 21.94 8.53
N TYR A 24 0.10 22.67 9.21
CA TYR A 24 -0.90 23.52 8.55
C TYR A 24 -1.07 24.82 9.32
N LEU A 25 -1.15 25.95 8.60
CA LEU A 25 -1.61 27.21 9.15
C LEU A 25 -3.14 27.23 9.19
N ASN A 26 -3.72 27.86 10.21
CA ASN A 26 -5.18 27.96 10.35
C ASN A 26 -5.79 28.90 9.31
N ASP A 27 -5.09 29.96 8.95
CA ASP A 27 -5.52 30.95 7.97
C ASP A 27 -4.73 30.78 6.67
N LYS A 28 -5.45 30.69 5.56
CA LYS A 28 -4.85 30.58 4.24
C LYS A 28 -4.08 31.84 3.82
N GLU A 29 -4.46 33.00 4.33
CA GLU A 29 -3.76 34.26 4.05
C GLU A 29 -2.34 34.26 4.66
N MET A 30 -2.15 33.63 5.80
CA MET A 30 -0.85 33.48 6.43
C MET A 30 0.16 32.72 5.60
N TYR A 31 -0.26 31.91 4.63
CA TYR A 31 0.68 31.25 3.71
C TYR A 31 1.35 32.22 2.74
N LYS A 32 0.71 33.35 2.41
CA LYS A 32 1.37 34.41 1.62
C LYS A 32 2.47 35.07 2.42
N ASP A 33 2.19 35.38 3.68
CA ASP A 33 3.18 35.98 4.57
C ASP A 33 4.34 35.00 4.83
N LEU A 34 4.03 33.69 4.98
CA LEU A 34 5.05 32.64 5.11
C LEU A 34 5.91 32.52 3.85
N PHE A 35 5.31 32.65 2.67
CA PHE A 35 6.04 32.65 1.41
C PHE A 35 6.99 33.85 1.32
N GLU A 36 6.49 35.06 1.56
CA GLU A 36 7.32 36.28 1.55
C GLU A 36 8.45 36.21 2.59
N TYR A 37 8.15 35.71 3.77
CA TYR A 37 9.15 35.50 4.84
C TYR A 37 10.23 34.52 4.43
N ALA A 38 9.85 33.37 3.82
CA ALA A 38 10.80 32.37 3.32
C ALA A 38 11.60 32.90 2.13
N TYR A 39 10.94 33.63 1.21
CA TYR A 39 11.58 34.19 0.03
C TYR A 39 12.61 35.26 0.38
N ALA A 40 12.33 36.11 1.37
CA ALA A 40 13.31 37.07 1.89
C ALA A 40 14.58 36.41 2.46
N ARG A 41 14.48 35.14 2.89
CA ARG A 41 15.58 34.34 3.47
C ARG A 41 16.06 33.20 2.58
N LYS A 42 15.80 33.28 1.29
CA LYS A 42 16.06 32.24 0.28
C LYS A 42 17.53 31.82 0.09
N MET A 43 18.46 32.47 0.78
CA MET A 43 19.87 32.06 0.82
C MET A 43 20.11 30.91 1.80
N ASN A 44 19.18 30.64 2.71
CA ASN A 44 19.29 29.55 3.68
C ASN A 44 18.55 28.29 3.17
N ALA A 45 19.21 27.14 3.27
CA ALA A 45 18.70 25.84 2.79
C ALA A 45 17.35 25.45 3.39
N ILE A 46 17.05 25.81 4.65
CA ILE A 46 15.78 25.55 5.32
C ILE A 46 14.63 26.27 4.59
N TYR A 47 14.82 27.56 4.31
CA TYR A 47 13.80 28.36 3.62
C TYR A 47 13.69 28.00 2.14
N GLN A 48 14.78 27.57 1.51
CA GLN A 48 14.73 26.99 0.16
C GLN A 48 13.88 25.72 0.14
N SER A 49 14.06 24.82 1.11
CA SER A 49 13.21 23.65 1.26
C SER A 49 11.75 24.01 1.50
N LEU A 50 11.48 24.99 2.36
CA LEU A 50 10.14 25.49 2.63
C LEU A 50 9.48 26.07 1.37
N LEU A 51 10.20 26.88 0.59
CA LEU A 51 9.72 27.36 -0.72
C LEU A 51 9.37 26.21 -1.66
N GLY A 52 10.19 25.16 -1.70
CA GLY A 52 9.92 23.94 -2.45
C GLY A 52 8.55 23.32 -2.07
N TYR A 53 8.22 23.26 -0.79
CA TYR A 53 6.93 22.76 -0.32
C TYR A 53 5.76 23.72 -0.64
N LEU A 54 5.94 25.03 -0.46
CA LEU A 54 4.90 26.03 -0.77
C LEU A 54 4.49 25.95 -2.25
N TYR A 55 5.45 25.85 -3.16
CA TYR A 55 5.17 25.60 -4.59
C TYR A 55 4.56 24.23 -4.86
N LYS A 56 4.99 23.18 -4.15
CA LYS A 56 4.45 21.80 -4.31
C LYS A 56 2.97 21.72 -4.01
N TYR A 57 2.53 22.40 -2.96
CA TYR A 57 1.13 22.37 -2.50
C TYR A 57 0.29 23.54 -3.01
N GLY A 58 0.91 24.61 -3.50
CA GLY A 58 0.22 25.82 -3.94
C GLY A 58 -0.26 26.67 -2.75
N GLU A 59 0.57 26.75 -1.71
CA GLU A 59 0.24 27.46 -0.47
C GLU A 59 0.96 28.82 -0.43
N GLY A 60 0.16 29.89 -0.43
CA GLY A 60 0.67 31.27 -0.51
C GLY A 60 1.22 31.67 -1.87
N VAL A 61 1.29 30.76 -2.82
CA VAL A 61 1.82 30.94 -4.18
C VAL A 61 1.11 29.99 -5.12
N GLU A 62 1.07 30.31 -6.42
CA GLU A 62 0.53 29.39 -7.42
C GLU A 62 1.36 28.08 -7.47
N LYS A 63 0.63 26.96 -7.50
CA LYS A 63 1.26 25.64 -7.54
C LYS A 63 2.12 25.48 -8.79
N SER A 64 3.38 25.09 -8.60
CA SER A 64 4.34 24.85 -9.69
C SER A 64 5.28 23.69 -9.34
N GLU A 65 5.15 22.59 -10.06
CA GLU A 65 6.05 21.45 -9.87
C GLU A 65 7.49 21.78 -10.30
N THR A 66 7.66 22.60 -11.33
CA THR A 66 8.98 23.05 -11.79
C THR A 66 9.67 23.94 -10.76
N SER A 67 8.96 24.97 -10.25
CA SER A 67 9.52 25.84 -9.20
C SER A 67 9.79 25.06 -7.91
N SER A 68 8.93 24.12 -7.56
CA SER A 68 9.14 23.22 -6.42
C SER A 68 10.45 22.41 -6.58
N PHE A 69 10.67 21.82 -7.75
CA PHE A 69 11.91 21.09 -8.05
C PHE A 69 13.14 22.00 -7.94
N GLU A 70 13.10 23.18 -8.54
CA GLU A 70 14.24 24.12 -8.49
C GLU A 70 14.62 24.50 -7.06
N TRP A 71 13.62 24.76 -6.22
CA TRP A 71 13.87 25.12 -4.83
C TRP A 71 14.38 23.94 -3.99
N PHE A 72 13.83 22.73 -4.19
CA PHE A 72 14.38 21.53 -3.56
C PHE A 72 15.80 21.24 -4.04
N TYR A 73 16.10 21.47 -5.32
CA TYR A 73 17.44 21.26 -5.85
C TYR A 73 18.45 22.24 -5.21
N LYS A 74 18.09 23.51 -5.06
CA LYS A 74 18.90 24.51 -4.36
C LYS A 74 19.13 24.11 -2.90
N ALA A 75 18.08 23.74 -2.19
CA ALA A 75 18.15 23.31 -0.80
C ALA A 75 19.02 22.05 -0.63
N ALA A 76 18.85 21.06 -1.49
CA ALA A 76 19.63 19.82 -1.50
C ALA A 76 21.13 20.09 -1.79
N SER A 77 21.43 20.98 -2.75
CA SER A 77 22.79 21.40 -3.05
C SER A 77 23.47 22.12 -1.87
N ASN A 78 22.67 22.75 -1.00
CA ASN A 78 23.10 23.37 0.25
C ASN A 78 23.01 22.42 1.47
N GLY A 79 22.94 21.11 1.26
CA GLY A 79 23.03 20.11 2.30
C GLY A 79 21.72 19.78 3.04
N HIS A 80 20.56 20.22 2.57
CA HIS A 80 19.29 19.97 3.25
C HIS A 80 18.75 18.55 2.99
N GLY A 81 18.81 17.68 3.99
CA GLY A 81 18.51 16.24 3.86
C GLY A 81 17.10 15.92 3.36
N TYR A 82 16.06 16.61 3.87
CA TYR A 82 14.68 16.37 3.40
C TYR A 82 14.45 16.88 1.97
N ALA A 83 15.15 17.93 1.53
CA ALA A 83 15.08 18.34 0.13
C ALA A 83 15.71 17.28 -0.80
N MET A 84 16.80 16.63 -0.37
CA MET A 84 17.37 15.48 -1.09
C MET A 84 16.37 14.32 -1.18
N TYR A 85 15.65 14.03 -0.10
CA TYR A 85 14.58 13.03 -0.13
C TYR A 85 13.46 13.39 -1.11
N GLU A 86 13.02 14.65 -1.14
CA GLU A 86 11.99 15.12 -2.08
C GLU A 86 12.46 15.02 -3.54
N LEU A 87 13.72 15.33 -3.83
CA LEU A 87 14.30 15.10 -5.16
C LEU A 87 14.25 13.62 -5.54
N GLY A 88 14.60 12.73 -4.62
CA GLY A 88 14.45 11.29 -4.84
C GLY A 88 13.03 10.90 -5.24
N LEU A 89 12.01 11.44 -4.55
CA LEU A 89 10.60 11.21 -4.90
C LEU A 89 10.22 11.78 -6.27
N ILE A 90 10.72 12.96 -6.63
CA ILE A 90 10.46 13.61 -7.92
C ILE A 90 11.03 12.75 -9.05
N TYR A 91 12.27 12.27 -8.93
CA TYR A 91 12.91 11.40 -9.92
C TYR A 91 12.24 10.02 -10.02
N VAL A 92 11.75 9.44 -8.90
CA VAL A 92 10.97 8.19 -8.95
C VAL A 92 9.67 8.36 -9.73
N LYS A 93 9.00 9.51 -9.57
CA LYS A 93 7.68 9.75 -10.19
C LYS A 93 7.77 10.30 -11.61
N GLY A 94 8.91 10.84 -12.02
CA GLY A 94 9.07 11.54 -13.30
C GLY A 94 8.19 12.80 -13.39
N ARG A 95 7.99 13.53 -12.29
CA ARG A 95 7.22 14.77 -12.27
C ARG A 95 8.12 15.95 -12.61
N CYS A 96 7.71 16.78 -13.56
CA CYS A 96 8.45 17.92 -14.12
C CYS A 96 9.89 17.61 -14.63
N VAL A 97 10.37 16.39 -14.44
CA VAL A 97 11.63 15.84 -14.97
C VAL A 97 11.38 14.44 -15.48
N GLN A 98 12.24 13.95 -16.37
CA GLN A 98 12.20 12.55 -16.80
C GLN A 98 12.46 11.63 -15.59
N GLN A 99 11.72 10.52 -15.51
CA GLN A 99 11.96 9.50 -14.49
C GLN A 99 13.40 8.98 -14.58
N ASP A 100 14.10 9.03 -13.45
CA ASP A 100 15.47 8.52 -13.36
C ASP A 100 15.70 7.86 -11.99
N LEU A 101 15.69 6.54 -11.99
CA LEU A 101 15.84 5.77 -10.75
C LEU A 101 17.28 5.78 -10.21
N ASN A 102 18.31 6.06 -11.06
CA ASN A 102 19.69 6.22 -10.62
C ASN A 102 19.87 7.54 -9.86
N GLN A 103 19.29 8.62 -10.38
CA GLN A 103 19.24 9.89 -9.66
C GLN A 103 18.48 9.77 -8.33
N ALA A 104 17.34 9.09 -8.35
CA ALA A 104 16.56 8.84 -7.13
C ALA A 104 17.37 8.08 -6.07
N PHE A 105 18.07 7.02 -6.48
CA PHE A 105 18.97 6.26 -5.61
C PHE A 105 20.07 7.14 -5.01
N SER A 106 20.74 7.94 -5.83
CA SER A 106 21.81 8.86 -5.39
C SER A 106 21.28 9.86 -4.36
N TRP A 107 20.13 10.49 -4.61
CA TRP A 107 19.54 11.45 -3.69
C TRP A 107 19.05 10.79 -2.39
N TYR A 108 18.44 9.60 -2.45
CA TYR A 108 18.06 8.86 -1.24
C TYR A 108 19.29 8.44 -0.42
N SER A 109 20.40 8.05 -1.07
CA SER A 109 21.65 7.70 -0.38
C SER A 109 22.19 8.89 0.41
N LYS A 110 22.36 10.04 -0.23
CA LYS A 110 22.82 11.28 0.42
C LYS A 110 21.88 11.71 1.57
N SER A 111 20.58 11.63 1.35
CA SER A 111 19.58 11.96 2.38
C SER A 111 19.63 10.99 3.56
N SER A 112 19.81 9.69 3.29
CA SER A 112 19.97 8.64 4.30
C SER A 112 21.21 8.84 5.17
N GLU A 113 22.35 9.25 4.56
CA GLU A 113 23.59 9.60 5.27
C GLU A 113 23.39 10.76 6.24
N LEU A 114 22.52 11.71 5.89
CA LEU A 114 22.12 12.82 6.78
C LEU A 114 21.07 12.41 7.83
N GLY A 115 20.73 11.14 7.89
CA GLY A 115 19.86 10.62 8.95
C GLY A 115 18.36 10.77 8.70
N VAL A 116 17.89 11.09 7.48
CA VAL A 116 16.47 11.18 7.15
C VAL A 116 15.86 9.80 7.10
N ASP A 117 14.95 9.52 8.02
CA ASP A 117 14.29 8.21 8.20
C ASP A 117 13.48 7.77 6.98
N ALA A 118 12.76 8.68 6.35
CA ALA A 118 11.99 8.41 5.13
C ALA A 118 12.89 8.02 3.95
N ALA A 119 14.07 8.64 3.84
CA ALA A 119 15.04 8.30 2.81
C ALA A 119 15.69 6.93 3.08
N MET A 120 16.02 6.61 4.34
CA MET A 120 16.49 5.29 4.74
C MET A 120 15.49 4.19 4.35
N ASN A 121 14.20 4.40 4.65
CA ASN A 121 13.16 3.45 4.27
C ASN A 121 13.06 3.26 2.75
N ASN A 122 13.08 4.36 1.97
CA ASN A 122 12.99 4.27 0.53
C ASN A 122 14.26 3.66 -0.11
N LEU A 123 15.43 3.99 0.41
CA LEU A 123 16.69 3.36 0.00
C LEU A 123 16.67 1.86 0.31
N GLY A 124 16.13 1.46 1.46
CA GLY A 124 15.90 0.06 1.80
C GLY A 124 15.03 -0.66 0.76
N LEU A 125 13.93 -0.03 0.29
CA LEU A 125 13.09 -0.58 -0.79
C LEU A 125 13.87 -0.72 -2.11
N PHE A 126 14.78 0.18 -2.42
CA PHE A 126 15.63 0.08 -3.61
C PHE A 126 16.56 -1.13 -3.54
N TYR A 127 17.22 -1.35 -2.39
CA TYR A 127 18.04 -2.55 -2.17
C TYR A 127 17.22 -3.85 -2.14
N GLU A 128 16.03 -3.83 -1.54
CA GLU A 128 15.12 -4.99 -1.53
C GLU A 128 14.74 -5.44 -2.94
N LYS A 129 14.46 -4.48 -3.82
CA LYS A 129 13.99 -4.75 -5.19
C LYS A 129 15.12 -4.81 -6.22
N GLY A 130 16.34 -4.41 -5.88
CA GLY A 130 17.44 -4.26 -6.82
C GLY A 130 17.22 -3.13 -7.83
N ILE A 131 16.65 -2.01 -7.40
CA ILE A 131 16.38 -0.84 -8.24
C ILE A 131 17.62 0.05 -8.22
N ALA A 132 18.21 0.30 -9.40
CA ALA A 132 19.44 1.10 -9.56
C ALA A 132 20.65 0.60 -8.74
N CYS A 133 20.58 -0.58 -8.17
CA CYS A 133 21.64 -1.24 -7.41
C CYS A 133 21.47 -2.76 -7.43
N THR A 134 22.51 -3.49 -7.03
CA THR A 134 22.38 -4.93 -6.78
C THR A 134 21.45 -5.18 -5.59
N ARG A 135 20.51 -6.12 -5.76
CA ARG A 135 19.61 -6.53 -4.68
C ARG A 135 20.39 -7.00 -3.46
N ASN A 136 20.08 -6.43 -2.28
CA ASN A 136 20.73 -6.80 -1.03
C ASN A 136 19.74 -6.65 0.13
N MET A 137 19.19 -7.79 0.59
CA MET A 137 18.19 -7.81 1.65
C MET A 137 18.77 -7.50 3.04
N GLU A 138 20.02 -7.84 3.30
CA GLU A 138 20.68 -7.51 4.57
C GLU A 138 20.88 -6.00 4.72
N HIS A 139 21.30 -5.36 3.62
CA HIS A 139 21.44 -3.91 3.61
C HIS A 139 20.09 -3.20 3.69
N ALA A 140 19.06 -3.72 2.99
CA ALA A 140 17.70 -3.21 3.10
C ALA A 140 17.17 -3.30 4.54
N PHE A 141 17.34 -4.44 5.20
CA PHE A 141 16.95 -4.63 6.60
C PHE A 141 17.66 -3.65 7.54
N ALA A 142 18.98 -3.46 7.39
CA ALA A 142 19.75 -2.52 8.21
C ALA A 142 19.24 -1.07 8.07
N LEU A 143 18.86 -0.65 6.86
CA LEU A 143 18.27 0.65 6.60
C LEU A 143 16.86 0.78 7.20
N TYR A 144 16.01 -0.25 7.04
CA TYR A 144 14.69 -0.28 7.67
C TYR A 144 14.80 -0.20 9.19
N LEU A 145 15.73 -0.94 9.81
CA LEU A 145 15.90 -0.92 11.25
C LEU A 145 16.29 0.47 11.75
N LYS A 146 17.27 1.12 11.12
CA LYS A 146 17.66 2.50 11.45
C LYS A 146 16.50 3.50 11.31
N ALA A 147 15.69 3.35 10.25
CA ALA A 147 14.52 4.20 10.04
C ALA A 147 13.42 3.92 11.08
N ALA A 148 13.19 2.66 11.43
CA ALA A 148 12.20 2.24 12.42
C ALA A 148 12.55 2.75 13.83
N GLU A 149 13.82 2.69 14.23
CA GLU A 149 14.34 3.24 15.50
C GLU A 149 14.10 4.75 15.59
N LYS A 150 14.10 5.46 14.45
CA LYS A 150 13.72 6.89 14.36
C LYS A 150 12.18 7.10 14.35
N GLY A 151 11.40 6.03 14.39
CA GLY A 151 9.94 6.09 14.44
C GLY A 151 9.24 6.13 13.08
N ASN A 152 9.93 5.86 11.97
CA ASN A 152 9.31 5.78 10.66
C ASN A 152 8.30 4.62 10.61
N LYS A 153 7.03 4.92 10.39
CA LYS A 153 5.93 3.93 10.44
C LYS A 153 6.08 2.81 9.41
N SER A 154 6.42 3.17 8.18
CA SER A 154 6.59 2.19 7.10
C SER A 154 7.78 1.28 7.36
N ALA A 155 8.88 1.83 7.88
CA ALA A 155 10.06 1.06 8.21
C ALA A 155 9.79 0.07 9.37
N ILE A 156 9.02 0.45 10.39
CA ILE A 156 8.59 -0.45 11.48
C ILE A 156 7.90 -1.69 10.90
N THR A 157 6.97 -1.49 9.97
CA THR A 157 6.24 -2.59 9.32
C THR A 157 7.16 -3.44 8.43
N ASN A 158 8.13 -2.81 7.74
CA ASN A 158 9.12 -3.51 6.92
C ASN A 158 10.07 -4.36 7.78
N VAL A 159 10.55 -3.84 8.92
CA VAL A 159 11.37 -4.61 9.89
C VAL A 159 10.60 -5.84 10.40
N ALA A 160 9.33 -5.64 10.79
CA ALA A 160 8.48 -6.73 11.22
C ALA A 160 8.31 -7.80 10.14
N LEU A 161 8.13 -7.38 8.89
CA LEU A 161 8.02 -8.28 7.73
C LEU A 161 9.32 -9.04 7.49
N CYS A 162 10.48 -8.37 7.57
CA CYS A 162 11.78 -9.02 7.43
C CYS A 162 11.97 -10.15 8.46
N TYR A 163 11.67 -9.90 9.72
CA TYR A 163 11.73 -10.94 10.76
C TYR A 163 10.73 -12.08 10.51
N ARG A 164 9.52 -11.78 10.01
CA ARG A 164 8.50 -12.80 9.72
C ARG A 164 8.87 -13.71 8.55
N THR A 165 9.61 -13.20 7.59
CA THR A 165 9.94 -13.92 6.35
C THR A 165 11.37 -14.45 6.31
N GLY A 166 12.23 -14.02 7.23
CA GLY A 166 13.66 -14.34 7.21
C GLY A 166 14.44 -13.61 6.09
N ASN A 167 13.91 -12.49 5.59
CA ASN A 167 14.54 -11.73 4.51
C ASN A 167 15.54 -10.72 5.06
N GLY A 168 16.83 -10.92 4.79
CA GLY A 168 17.92 -10.06 5.25
C GLY A 168 18.23 -10.17 6.74
N VAL A 169 17.54 -11.04 7.47
CA VAL A 169 17.73 -11.33 8.89
C VAL A 169 17.19 -12.74 9.17
N PRO A 170 17.72 -13.49 10.14
CA PRO A 170 17.13 -14.77 10.54
C PRO A 170 15.65 -14.62 10.92
N LEU A 171 14.83 -15.59 10.51
CA LEU A 171 13.41 -15.64 10.83
C LEU A 171 13.21 -15.63 12.34
N ASP A 172 12.37 -14.72 12.83
CA ASP A 172 12.05 -14.57 14.25
C ASP A 172 10.64 -14.00 14.43
N TYR A 173 9.67 -14.89 14.67
CA TYR A 173 8.28 -14.49 14.86
C TYR A 173 8.05 -13.64 16.12
N ASN A 174 8.85 -13.80 17.19
CA ASN A 174 8.70 -12.99 18.40
C ASN A 174 9.10 -11.54 18.14
N LYS A 175 10.24 -11.32 17.44
CA LYS A 175 10.64 -9.97 17.03
C LYS A 175 9.68 -9.37 16.01
N SER A 176 9.17 -10.18 15.08
CA SER A 176 8.17 -9.72 14.13
C SER A 176 6.91 -9.23 14.87
N PHE A 177 6.39 -10.01 15.80
CA PHE A 177 5.23 -9.66 16.61
C PHE A 177 5.45 -8.36 17.38
N TYR A 178 6.58 -8.23 18.07
CA TYR A 178 6.96 -7.01 18.78
C TYR A 178 6.95 -5.76 17.88
N TRP A 179 7.58 -5.84 16.70
CA TRP A 179 7.61 -4.70 15.78
C TRP A 179 6.23 -4.37 15.20
N TYR A 180 5.39 -5.38 14.91
CA TYR A 180 4.01 -5.11 14.50
C TYR A 180 3.18 -4.48 15.61
N GLN A 181 3.41 -4.82 16.89
CA GLN A 181 2.77 -4.14 18.02
C GLN A 181 3.10 -2.65 18.03
N ILE A 182 4.37 -2.30 17.89
CA ILE A 182 4.80 -0.88 17.79
C ILE A 182 4.11 -0.18 16.61
N GLY A 183 4.01 -0.83 15.47
CA GLY A 183 3.31 -0.28 14.30
C GLY A 183 1.82 -0.07 14.55
N ALA A 184 1.16 -1.01 15.20
CA ALA A 184 -0.26 -0.95 15.55
C ALA A 184 -0.56 0.17 16.56
N GLU A 185 0.28 0.35 17.58
CA GLU A 185 0.19 1.46 18.53
C GLU A 185 0.31 2.83 17.86
N LYS A 186 1.09 2.92 16.78
CA LYS A 186 1.18 4.12 15.94
C LYS A 186 0.02 4.25 14.94
N GLY A 187 -0.94 3.32 14.99
CA GLY A 187 -2.15 3.32 14.17
C GLY A 187 -1.93 2.86 12.72
N ASP A 188 -0.87 2.12 12.43
CA ASP A 188 -0.62 1.56 11.10
C ASP A 188 -1.59 0.40 10.81
N SER A 189 -2.40 0.53 9.77
CA SER A 189 -3.40 -0.48 9.41
C SER A 189 -2.78 -1.76 8.86
N VAL A 190 -1.59 -1.69 8.26
CA VAL A 190 -0.87 -2.88 7.77
C VAL A 190 -0.31 -3.67 8.95
N ALA A 191 0.23 -2.99 9.97
CA ALA A 191 0.68 -3.62 11.21
C ALA A 191 -0.48 -4.29 11.96
N LEU A 192 -1.63 -3.60 12.09
CA LEU A 192 -2.85 -4.18 12.68
C LEU A 192 -3.28 -5.45 11.96
N ASN A 193 -3.39 -5.41 10.62
CA ASN A 193 -3.73 -6.60 9.83
C ASN A 193 -2.71 -7.73 10.00
N SER A 194 -1.43 -7.38 10.09
CA SER A 194 -0.37 -8.37 10.27
C SER A 194 -0.41 -9.01 11.67
N LEU A 195 -0.75 -8.26 12.72
CA LEU A 195 -1.03 -8.82 14.05
C LEU A 195 -2.21 -9.78 14.02
N GLY A 196 -3.29 -9.41 13.31
CA GLY A 196 -4.42 -10.32 13.08
C GLY A 196 -3.96 -11.66 12.50
N TYR A 197 -3.13 -11.62 11.47
CA TYR A 197 -2.55 -12.82 10.85
C TYR A 197 -1.65 -13.61 11.82
N MET A 198 -0.85 -12.94 12.65
CA MET A 198 0.01 -13.59 13.63
C MET A 198 -0.80 -14.30 14.73
N TYR A 199 -1.86 -13.67 15.23
CA TYR A 199 -2.78 -14.30 16.19
C TYR A 199 -3.57 -15.47 15.57
N GLU A 200 -4.00 -15.35 14.30
CA GLU A 200 -4.71 -16.41 13.58
C GLU A 200 -3.85 -17.68 13.47
N ASN A 201 -2.53 -17.53 13.29
CA ASN A 201 -1.61 -18.64 13.08
C ASN A 201 -0.79 -19.03 14.32
N GLY A 202 -0.78 -18.21 15.37
CA GLY A 202 0.06 -18.41 16.57
C GLY A 202 1.53 -18.10 16.33
N TYR A 203 1.85 -17.14 15.47
CA TYR A 203 3.22 -16.74 15.17
C TYR A 203 3.73 -15.71 16.17
N GLY A 204 4.68 -16.08 17.02
CA GLY A 204 5.25 -15.22 18.06
C GLY A 204 4.28 -14.84 19.18
N CYS A 205 3.11 -15.50 19.25
CA CYS A 205 2.09 -15.32 20.27
C CYS A 205 1.21 -16.59 20.37
N ASN A 206 0.41 -16.69 21.43
CA ASN A 206 -0.59 -17.75 21.51
C ASN A 206 -1.67 -17.52 20.45
N LYS A 207 -2.04 -18.59 19.72
CA LYS A 207 -3.11 -18.53 18.73
C LYS A 207 -4.43 -18.08 19.36
N SER A 208 -5.07 -17.08 18.75
CA SER A 208 -6.36 -16.55 19.19
C SER A 208 -7.13 -15.98 18.02
N LEU A 209 -8.20 -16.68 17.60
CA LEU A 209 -9.08 -16.18 16.52
C LEU A 209 -9.85 -14.93 16.94
N GLU A 210 -10.15 -14.78 18.23
CA GLU A 210 -10.82 -13.57 18.75
C GLU A 210 -9.89 -12.34 18.60
N GLN A 211 -8.63 -12.45 19.02
CA GLN A 211 -7.66 -11.36 18.84
C GLN A 211 -7.42 -11.09 17.35
N ALA A 212 -7.31 -12.14 16.54
CA ALA A 212 -7.16 -12.00 15.10
C ALA A 212 -8.29 -11.18 14.48
N PHE A 213 -9.55 -11.53 14.79
CA PHE A 213 -10.71 -10.78 14.33
C PHE A 213 -10.69 -9.32 14.77
N ASN A 214 -10.39 -9.06 16.04
CA ASN A 214 -10.35 -7.71 16.59
C ASN A 214 -9.30 -6.83 15.87
N TYR A 215 -8.12 -7.36 15.59
CA TYR A 215 -7.09 -6.64 14.86
C TYR A 215 -7.44 -6.46 13.37
N TYR A 216 -8.04 -7.46 12.72
CA TYR A 216 -8.53 -7.32 11.36
C TYR A 216 -9.63 -6.26 11.27
N LEU A 217 -10.56 -6.23 12.23
CA LEU A 217 -11.64 -5.25 12.27
C LEU A 217 -11.09 -3.82 12.42
N GLN A 218 -10.17 -3.59 13.36
CA GLN A 218 -9.51 -2.28 13.51
C GLN A 218 -8.80 -1.83 12.23
N ALA A 219 -8.10 -2.75 11.55
CA ALA A 219 -7.44 -2.45 10.28
C ALA A 219 -8.44 -2.14 9.16
N ALA A 220 -9.57 -2.86 9.11
CA ALA A 220 -10.64 -2.67 8.16
C ALA A 220 -11.35 -1.32 8.34
N GLU A 221 -11.62 -0.92 9.58
CA GLU A 221 -12.19 0.38 9.93
C GLU A 221 -11.27 1.54 9.55
N LYS A 222 -9.95 1.33 9.58
CA LYS A 222 -8.96 2.27 9.04
C LYS A 222 -8.86 2.26 7.49
N GLY A 223 -9.68 1.45 6.83
CA GLY A 223 -9.81 1.46 5.38
C GLY A 223 -8.90 0.49 4.63
N LEU A 224 -8.20 -0.43 5.30
CA LEU A 224 -7.34 -1.41 4.64
C LEU A 224 -8.18 -2.50 3.96
N ALA A 225 -8.17 -2.55 2.63
CA ALA A 225 -8.99 -3.46 1.82
C ALA A 225 -8.74 -4.94 2.15
N ARG A 226 -7.48 -5.34 2.32
CA ARG A 226 -7.13 -6.72 2.70
C ARG A 226 -7.73 -7.11 4.06
N ALA A 227 -7.73 -6.21 5.02
CA ALA A 227 -8.33 -6.46 6.33
C ALA A 227 -9.85 -6.58 6.24
N MET A 228 -10.52 -5.77 5.40
CA MET A 228 -11.94 -5.91 5.12
C MET A 228 -12.28 -7.30 4.55
N ASN A 229 -11.46 -7.82 3.61
CA ASN A 229 -11.61 -9.18 3.12
C ASN A 229 -11.46 -10.21 4.23
N ASN A 230 -10.48 -10.05 5.14
CA ASN A 230 -10.29 -10.97 6.26
C ASN A 230 -11.48 -10.94 7.23
N VAL A 231 -12.02 -9.76 7.55
CA VAL A 231 -13.24 -9.63 8.37
C VAL A 231 -14.42 -10.33 7.68
N GLY A 232 -14.59 -10.13 6.37
CA GLY A 232 -15.59 -10.84 5.58
C GLY A 232 -15.43 -12.36 5.67
N PHE A 233 -14.21 -12.87 5.60
CA PHE A 233 -13.91 -14.29 5.72
C PHE A 233 -14.25 -14.86 7.11
N PHE A 234 -14.00 -14.11 8.18
CA PHE A 234 -14.37 -14.53 9.53
C PHE A 234 -15.88 -14.65 9.70
N TYR A 235 -16.69 -13.71 9.18
CA TYR A 235 -18.13 -13.81 9.17
C TYR A 235 -18.64 -14.93 8.24
N ASP A 236 -18.02 -15.15 7.08
CA ASP A 236 -18.35 -16.22 6.15
C ASP A 236 -18.17 -17.61 6.79
N ARG A 237 -17.11 -17.79 7.58
CA ARG A 237 -16.79 -19.08 8.20
C ARG A 237 -17.25 -19.23 9.64
N GLY A 238 -17.79 -18.19 10.26
CA GLY A 238 -18.14 -18.23 11.68
C GLY A 238 -16.93 -18.40 12.61
N MET A 239 -15.79 -17.79 12.26
CA MET A 239 -14.54 -17.90 13.02
C MET A 239 -14.53 -16.87 14.14
N SER A 240 -14.61 -17.30 15.40
CA SER A 240 -14.72 -16.47 16.62
C SER A 240 -15.93 -15.52 16.69
N VAL A 241 -16.70 -15.43 15.62
CA VAL A 241 -17.97 -14.69 15.53
C VAL A 241 -19.03 -15.59 14.92
N PRO A 242 -20.34 -15.42 15.22
CA PRO A 242 -21.38 -16.17 14.56
C PRO A 242 -21.31 -15.97 13.02
N GLN A 243 -21.53 -17.07 12.27
CA GLN A 243 -21.59 -16.99 10.82
C GLN A 243 -22.71 -16.04 10.38
N ASP A 244 -22.35 -15.09 9.50
CA ASP A 244 -23.28 -14.09 8.98
C ASP A 244 -22.90 -13.72 7.54
N TYR A 245 -23.57 -14.35 6.58
CA TYR A 245 -23.31 -14.11 5.16
C TYR A 245 -23.63 -12.67 4.71
N LYS A 246 -24.58 -11.98 5.38
CA LYS A 246 -24.88 -10.58 5.04
C LYS A 246 -23.73 -9.67 5.44
N LYS A 247 -23.18 -9.87 6.65
CA LYS A 247 -21.99 -9.13 7.09
C LYS A 247 -20.77 -9.50 6.28
N ALA A 248 -20.59 -10.78 5.93
CA ALA A 248 -19.52 -11.23 5.07
C ALA A 248 -19.56 -10.52 3.70
N LEU A 249 -20.73 -10.51 3.04
CA LEU A 249 -20.92 -9.84 1.76
C LEU A 249 -20.62 -8.35 1.87
N TYR A 250 -21.14 -7.66 2.87
CA TYR A 250 -20.88 -6.24 3.11
C TYR A 250 -19.37 -5.91 3.17
N TRP A 251 -18.61 -6.70 3.94
CA TRP A 251 -17.17 -6.47 4.06
C TRP A 251 -16.40 -6.84 2.80
N TYR A 252 -16.80 -7.91 2.11
CA TYR A 252 -16.23 -8.29 0.83
C TYR A 252 -16.47 -7.22 -0.25
N GLU A 253 -17.70 -6.67 -0.34
CA GLU A 253 -18.02 -5.58 -1.27
C GLU A 253 -17.15 -4.35 -1.02
N LYS A 254 -17.05 -3.90 0.25
CA LYS A 254 -16.16 -2.79 0.61
C LYS A 254 -14.70 -3.03 0.23
N ALA A 255 -14.20 -4.25 0.42
CA ALA A 255 -12.85 -4.62 0.03
C ALA A 255 -12.69 -4.62 -1.50
N ALA A 256 -13.65 -5.19 -2.22
CA ALA A 256 -13.66 -5.28 -3.68
C ALA A 256 -13.72 -3.91 -4.36
N GLU A 257 -14.54 -2.98 -3.84
CA GLU A 257 -14.60 -1.58 -4.30
C GLU A 257 -13.27 -0.85 -4.14
N LYS A 258 -12.46 -1.23 -3.15
CA LYS A 258 -11.09 -0.73 -2.94
C LYS A 258 -10.02 -1.48 -3.74
N GLY A 259 -10.42 -2.41 -4.60
CA GLY A 259 -9.51 -3.11 -5.50
C GLY A 259 -8.91 -4.39 -4.92
N GLU A 260 -9.42 -4.93 -3.78
CA GLU A 260 -8.92 -6.21 -3.25
C GLU A 260 -9.41 -7.38 -4.12
N ILE A 261 -8.46 -8.01 -4.80
CA ILE A 261 -8.75 -8.99 -5.86
C ILE A 261 -9.42 -10.26 -5.31
N TYR A 262 -9.00 -10.74 -4.14
CA TYR A 262 -9.63 -11.89 -3.49
C TYR A 262 -11.07 -11.58 -3.06
N ALA A 263 -11.33 -10.36 -2.60
CA ALA A 263 -12.66 -9.92 -2.25
C ALA A 263 -13.57 -9.85 -3.48
N MET A 264 -13.11 -9.34 -4.62
CA MET A 264 -13.87 -9.34 -5.88
C MET A 264 -14.33 -10.76 -6.24
N ARG A 265 -13.44 -11.75 -6.16
CA ARG A 265 -13.79 -13.15 -6.39
C ARG A 265 -14.82 -13.66 -5.37
N ASN A 266 -14.67 -13.32 -4.08
CA ASN A 266 -15.60 -13.73 -3.04
C ASN A 266 -16.99 -13.13 -3.25
N VAL A 267 -17.09 -11.84 -3.58
CA VAL A 267 -18.37 -11.19 -3.94
C VAL A 267 -19.03 -11.90 -5.14
N GLY A 268 -18.24 -12.24 -6.17
CA GLY A 268 -18.74 -13.01 -7.31
C GLY A 268 -19.36 -14.34 -6.90
N LEU A 269 -18.74 -15.08 -5.97
CA LEU A 269 -19.29 -16.32 -5.43
C LEU A 269 -20.58 -16.09 -4.63
N PHE A 270 -20.61 -15.07 -3.80
CA PHE A 270 -21.75 -14.76 -2.95
C PHE A 270 -22.98 -14.44 -3.80
N TYR A 271 -22.84 -13.67 -4.86
CA TYR A 271 -23.93 -13.41 -5.81
C TYR A 271 -24.29 -14.63 -6.64
N LYS A 272 -23.31 -15.47 -7.04
CA LYS A 272 -23.57 -16.70 -7.77
C LYS A 272 -24.39 -17.69 -6.95
N ASP A 273 -24.07 -17.84 -5.66
CA ASP A 273 -24.65 -18.87 -4.78
C ASP A 273 -25.80 -18.32 -3.89
N GLY A 274 -26.08 -17.00 -3.94
CA GLY A 274 -27.11 -16.35 -3.15
C GLY A 274 -26.81 -16.31 -1.65
N LEU A 275 -25.53 -16.19 -1.27
CA LEU A 275 -25.11 -16.15 0.13
C LEU A 275 -25.30 -14.74 0.70
N GLY A 276 -26.14 -14.60 1.72
CA GLY A 276 -26.48 -13.30 2.31
C GLY A 276 -27.27 -12.34 1.40
N THR A 277 -27.60 -12.77 0.18
CA THR A 277 -28.36 -12.05 -0.84
C THR A 277 -29.13 -13.03 -1.72
N SER A 278 -29.94 -12.54 -2.65
CA SER A 278 -30.49 -13.39 -3.72
C SER A 278 -29.42 -13.71 -4.77
N VAL A 279 -29.61 -14.85 -5.48
CA VAL A 279 -28.75 -15.17 -6.63
C VAL A 279 -28.86 -14.08 -7.70
N ASP A 280 -27.70 -13.56 -8.12
CA ASP A 280 -27.59 -12.57 -9.19
C ASP A 280 -26.39 -12.89 -10.07
N LEU A 281 -26.64 -13.64 -11.15
CA LEU A 281 -25.59 -14.08 -12.07
C LEU A 281 -24.95 -12.92 -12.87
N ASN A 282 -25.67 -11.80 -13.05
CA ASN A 282 -25.10 -10.63 -13.71
C ASN A 282 -24.05 -9.95 -12.82
N LYS A 283 -24.38 -9.78 -11.54
CA LYS A 283 -23.41 -9.26 -10.56
C LYS A 283 -22.24 -10.23 -10.35
N ALA A 284 -22.51 -11.55 -10.30
CA ALA A 284 -21.45 -12.55 -10.21
C ALA A 284 -20.47 -12.44 -11.40
N LYS A 285 -21.00 -12.36 -12.62
CA LYS A 285 -20.20 -12.12 -13.83
C LYS A 285 -19.37 -10.86 -13.73
N TYR A 286 -20.00 -9.74 -13.34
CA TYR A 286 -19.31 -8.46 -13.21
C TYR A 286 -18.09 -8.57 -12.30
N TRP A 287 -18.26 -9.12 -11.11
CA TRP A 287 -17.19 -9.24 -10.13
C TRP A 287 -16.12 -10.26 -10.52
N PHE A 288 -16.52 -11.40 -11.11
CA PHE A 288 -15.55 -12.35 -11.65
C PHE A 288 -14.74 -11.75 -12.81
N THR A 289 -15.36 -10.92 -13.66
CA THR A 289 -14.66 -10.22 -14.75
C THR A 289 -13.63 -9.26 -14.16
N LYS A 290 -14.00 -8.42 -13.19
CA LYS A 290 -13.09 -7.51 -12.50
C LYS A 290 -11.91 -8.25 -11.86
N ALA A 291 -12.19 -9.35 -11.12
CA ALA A 291 -11.15 -10.17 -10.51
C ALA A 291 -10.25 -10.85 -11.56
N GLY A 292 -10.83 -11.37 -12.65
CA GLY A 292 -10.11 -12.01 -13.74
C GLY A 292 -9.20 -11.05 -14.49
N GLU A 293 -9.69 -9.85 -14.84
CA GLU A 293 -8.90 -8.78 -15.46
C GLU A 293 -7.77 -8.31 -14.55
N ALA A 294 -7.98 -8.31 -13.24
CA ALA A 294 -6.96 -8.04 -12.23
C ALA A 294 -5.99 -9.22 -11.99
N GLY A 295 -6.14 -10.33 -12.74
CA GLY A 295 -5.21 -11.46 -12.72
C GLY A 295 -5.54 -12.56 -11.70
N HIS A 296 -6.79 -12.69 -11.20
CA HIS A 296 -7.17 -13.76 -10.28
C HIS A 296 -7.52 -15.05 -11.03
N PRO A 297 -6.68 -16.13 -10.96
CA PRO A 297 -6.89 -17.31 -11.81
C PRO A 297 -8.21 -18.04 -11.56
N SER A 298 -8.62 -18.18 -10.30
CA SER A 298 -9.88 -18.87 -9.98
C SER A 298 -11.12 -18.09 -10.45
N ALA A 299 -11.07 -16.75 -10.50
CA ALA A 299 -12.18 -15.96 -11.05
C ALA A 299 -12.29 -16.14 -12.56
N MET A 300 -11.17 -16.27 -13.26
CA MET A 300 -11.14 -16.61 -14.70
C MET A 300 -11.78 -17.99 -14.94
N VAL A 301 -11.51 -18.97 -14.08
CA VAL A 301 -12.15 -20.30 -14.16
C VAL A 301 -13.65 -20.19 -13.97
N HIS A 302 -14.13 -19.40 -13.00
CA HIS A 302 -15.57 -19.18 -12.81
C HIS A 302 -16.22 -18.52 -14.04
N LEU A 303 -15.55 -17.55 -14.67
CA LEU A 303 -16.04 -16.96 -15.93
C LEU A 303 -16.10 -18.01 -17.07
N GLY A 304 -15.01 -18.77 -17.24
CA GLY A 304 -15.01 -19.86 -18.20
C GLY A 304 -16.21 -20.81 -18.02
N TYR A 305 -16.46 -21.21 -16.77
CA TYR A 305 -17.60 -22.07 -16.44
C TYR A 305 -18.97 -21.40 -16.72
N MET A 306 -19.10 -20.09 -16.43
CA MET A 306 -20.33 -19.35 -16.73
C MET A 306 -20.62 -19.36 -18.24
N TYR A 307 -19.62 -19.11 -19.08
CA TYR A 307 -19.77 -19.17 -20.56
C TYR A 307 -19.98 -20.61 -21.06
N GLU A 308 -19.30 -21.61 -20.48
CA GLU A 308 -19.51 -23.02 -20.82
C GLU A 308 -20.95 -23.46 -20.57
N LYS A 309 -21.56 -23.05 -19.47
CA LYS A 309 -22.93 -23.49 -19.08
C LYS A 309 -24.04 -22.53 -19.50
N GLY A 310 -23.72 -21.34 -19.98
CA GLY A 310 -24.72 -20.31 -20.25
C GLY A 310 -25.31 -19.70 -18.97
N ASN A 311 -24.58 -19.72 -17.86
CA ASN A 311 -25.06 -19.22 -16.56
C ASN A 311 -24.92 -17.70 -16.49
N GLY A 312 -26.04 -16.96 -16.63
CA GLY A 312 -26.05 -15.49 -16.68
C GLY A 312 -25.41 -14.88 -17.91
N VAL A 313 -25.12 -15.71 -18.91
CA VAL A 313 -24.56 -15.32 -20.22
C VAL A 313 -25.09 -16.26 -21.29
N VAL A 314 -25.02 -15.88 -22.55
CA VAL A 314 -25.22 -16.82 -23.66
C VAL A 314 -24.06 -17.84 -23.65
N GLN A 315 -24.39 -19.12 -23.81
CA GLN A 315 -23.39 -20.19 -23.87
C GLN A 315 -22.41 -19.94 -25.04
N ASP A 316 -21.12 -19.95 -24.73
CA ASP A 316 -20.06 -19.71 -25.70
C ASP A 316 -18.78 -20.47 -25.29
N TYR A 317 -18.56 -21.61 -25.91
CA TYR A 317 -17.39 -22.45 -25.64
C TYR A 317 -16.06 -21.78 -26.01
N LYS A 318 -16.04 -20.92 -27.04
CA LYS A 318 -14.85 -20.21 -27.45
C LYS A 318 -14.42 -19.22 -26.38
N THR A 319 -15.34 -18.38 -25.93
CA THR A 319 -15.08 -17.42 -24.81
C THR A 319 -14.71 -18.16 -23.52
N ALA A 320 -15.34 -19.31 -23.25
CA ALA A 320 -15.00 -20.13 -22.09
C ALA A 320 -13.56 -20.63 -22.17
N LEU A 321 -13.13 -21.14 -23.34
CA LEU A 321 -11.76 -21.59 -23.57
C LEU A 321 -10.75 -20.45 -23.41
N GLU A 322 -11.06 -19.26 -23.91
CA GLU A 322 -10.17 -18.09 -23.73
C GLU A 322 -9.90 -17.76 -22.26
N TRP A 323 -10.94 -17.82 -21.41
CA TRP A 323 -10.78 -17.59 -19.97
C TRP A 323 -10.01 -18.72 -19.28
N TYR A 324 -10.24 -19.99 -19.65
CA TYR A 324 -9.45 -21.11 -19.14
C TYR A 324 -7.99 -21.02 -19.55
N LEU A 325 -7.67 -20.62 -20.79
CA LEU A 325 -6.30 -20.41 -21.26
C LEU A 325 -5.59 -19.29 -20.48
N LYS A 326 -6.29 -18.18 -20.18
CA LYS A 326 -5.74 -17.11 -19.33
C LYS A 326 -5.42 -17.62 -17.92
N ALA A 327 -6.33 -18.38 -17.31
CA ALA A 327 -6.12 -18.95 -15.98
C ALA A 327 -4.98 -19.99 -15.97
N ALA A 328 -4.87 -20.82 -17.02
CA ALA A 328 -3.83 -21.82 -17.16
C ALA A 328 -2.42 -21.21 -17.29
N LYS A 329 -2.28 -20.07 -18.01
CA LYS A 329 -1.03 -19.30 -18.08
C LYS A 329 -0.55 -18.82 -16.72
N LEU A 330 -1.47 -18.67 -15.77
CA LEU A 330 -1.18 -18.30 -14.37
C LEU A 330 -1.04 -19.54 -13.46
N GLY A 331 -0.92 -20.73 -14.04
CA GLY A 331 -0.67 -21.99 -13.33
C GLY A 331 -1.91 -22.62 -12.66
N ASN A 332 -3.14 -22.23 -13.04
CA ASN A 332 -4.33 -22.81 -12.45
C ASN A 332 -4.59 -24.25 -12.95
N ALA A 333 -4.48 -25.23 -12.05
CA ALA A 333 -4.64 -26.65 -12.38
C ALA A 333 -6.05 -27.01 -12.85
N VAL A 334 -7.09 -26.39 -12.31
CA VAL A 334 -8.50 -26.61 -12.72
C VAL A 334 -8.68 -26.14 -14.17
N ALA A 335 -8.11 -25.01 -14.54
CA ALA A 335 -8.15 -24.51 -15.91
C ALA A 335 -7.45 -25.46 -16.88
N LEU A 336 -6.28 -26.00 -16.51
CA LEU A 336 -5.58 -27.00 -17.34
C LEU A 336 -6.42 -28.25 -17.57
N SER A 337 -7.08 -28.76 -16.51
CA SER A 337 -8.00 -29.90 -16.62
C SER A 337 -9.17 -29.59 -17.55
N ASN A 338 -9.81 -28.42 -17.40
CA ASN A 338 -10.93 -28.04 -18.25
C ASN A 338 -10.51 -27.90 -19.73
N ILE A 339 -9.34 -27.34 -20.01
CA ILE A 339 -8.78 -27.24 -21.37
C ILE A 339 -8.59 -28.67 -21.98
N GLY A 340 -8.08 -29.62 -21.20
CA GLY A 340 -7.94 -31.01 -21.67
C GLY A 340 -9.29 -31.60 -22.12
N VAL A 341 -10.34 -31.41 -21.30
CA VAL A 341 -11.72 -31.81 -21.64
C VAL A 341 -12.23 -31.11 -22.90
N TYR A 342 -11.88 -29.85 -23.12
CA TYR A 342 -12.26 -29.08 -24.31
C TYR A 342 -11.63 -29.64 -25.57
N TYR A 343 -10.35 -30.00 -25.55
CA TYR A 343 -9.69 -30.64 -26.69
C TYR A 343 -10.23 -32.06 -26.96
N GLU A 344 -10.54 -32.82 -25.92
CA GLU A 344 -11.14 -34.15 -26.05
C GLU A 344 -12.52 -34.11 -26.73
N LYS A 345 -13.34 -33.09 -26.37
CA LYS A 345 -14.71 -32.93 -26.90
C LYS A 345 -14.81 -32.10 -28.17
N GLY A 346 -13.73 -31.45 -28.61
CA GLY A 346 -13.74 -30.56 -29.75
C GLY A 346 -14.52 -29.27 -29.53
N TYR A 347 -14.50 -28.72 -28.31
CA TYR A 347 -15.15 -27.47 -27.97
C TYR A 347 -14.20 -26.28 -28.16
N GLY A 348 -14.58 -25.26 -28.95
CA GLY A 348 -13.85 -24.00 -29.13
C GLY A 348 -12.98 -23.92 -30.35
#